data_6049d6d38454e2769321192eaaa5143b
#
_entry.id   6049d6d38454e2769321192eaaa5143b
#
_cell.length_a   1.000
_cell.length_b   1.000
_cell.length_c   1.000
_cell.angle_alpha   90.00
_cell.angle_beta   90.00
_cell.angle_gamma   90.00
#
_symmetry.space_group_name_H-M   'P 1'
#
loop_
_entity.id
_entity.type
_entity.pdbx_description
1 polymer ?
#
loop_
_entity_poly.entity_id
_entity_poly.type
_entity_poly.pdbx_seq_one_letter_code
_entity_poly.pdbx_strand_id
1 'polypeptide(L)'
;MIKHFRTHIICLSGAAIFLWLELPLPWLFGPLFSCLLAALIGINLYSIKVLSDAMRTILGVAVGATVTLSFLLALPGFWNTLIFIPITVILSGIIGVWYFQKLCGYDFPTAYYSSMPGGLQDMLVFGEEAGGNVRAMSLIHATRVLVIIIALPTLLTFIWGISLDKPPGDPIRNFEIEQLIILGICGI
;
A
#
# COMPACT_ATOMS: atom_id res chain seq x y z
N MET A 1 -2.33 2.48 -26.40
CA MET A 1 -3.41 3.24 -25.76
C MET A 1 -4.57 2.36 -25.32
N ILE A 2 -5.16 1.52 -26.16
CA ILE A 2 -6.34 0.69 -25.84
C ILE A 2 -6.12 -0.27 -24.65
N LYS A 3 -4.92 -0.82 -24.47
CA LYS A 3 -4.61 -1.78 -23.40
C LYS A 3 -4.65 -1.14 -22.00
N HIS A 4 -4.18 0.10 -21.85
CA HIS A 4 -4.25 0.84 -20.60
C HIS A 4 -5.69 1.27 -20.25
N PHE A 5 -6.46 1.65 -21.27
CA PHE A 5 -7.86 2.04 -21.09
C PHE A 5 -8.73 0.92 -20.52
N ARG A 6 -8.49 -0.33 -20.96
CA ARG A 6 -9.18 -1.50 -20.38
C ARG A 6 -8.94 -1.67 -18.89
N THR A 7 -7.71 -1.48 -18.42
CA THR A 7 -7.39 -1.56 -16.98
C THR A 7 -8.15 -0.52 -16.19
N HIS A 8 -8.22 0.72 -16.66
CA HIS A 8 -8.95 1.78 -15.98
C HIS A 8 -10.46 1.54 -15.95
N ILE A 9 -11.05 1.00 -17.03
CA ILE A 9 -12.47 0.62 -17.05
C ILE A 9 -12.75 -0.46 -16.02
N ILE A 10 -11.91 -1.50 -15.92
CA ILE A 10 -12.05 -2.57 -14.93
C ILE A 10 -11.97 -2.02 -13.51
N CYS A 11 -11.03 -1.12 -13.24
CA CYS A 11 -10.90 -0.46 -11.94
C CYS A 11 -12.14 0.37 -11.58
N LEU A 12 -12.62 1.19 -12.51
CA LEU A 12 -13.80 2.03 -12.30
C LEU A 12 -15.08 1.21 -12.13
N SER A 13 -15.26 0.15 -12.92
CA SER A 13 -16.42 -0.74 -12.77
C SER A 13 -16.43 -1.43 -11.42
N GLY A 14 -15.25 -1.86 -10.92
CA GLY A 14 -15.13 -2.42 -9.58
C GLY A 14 -15.48 -1.41 -8.49
N ALA A 15 -14.96 -0.18 -8.59
CA ALA A 15 -15.30 0.88 -7.64
C ALA A 15 -16.82 1.19 -7.66
N ALA A 16 -17.43 1.26 -8.84
CA ALA A 16 -18.87 1.51 -8.98
C ALA A 16 -19.71 0.39 -8.36
N ILE A 17 -19.35 -0.87 -8.56
CA ILE A 17 -20.03 -2.02 -7.95
C ILE A 17 -19.94 -1.95 -6.42
N PHE A 18 -18.76 -1.66 -5.87
CA PHE A 18 -18.56 -1.56 -4.42
C PHE A 18 -19.30 -0.36 -3.81
N LEU A 19 -19.39 0.77 -4.52
CA LEU A 19 -20.23 1.91 -4.14
C LEU A 19 -21.71 1.54 -4.11
N TRP A 20 -22.17 0.82 -5.12
CA TRP A 20 -23.57 0.40 -5.21
C TRP A 20 -23.97 -0.61 -4.13
N LEU A 21 -23.03 -1.47 -3.71
CA LEU A 21 -23.22 -2.45 -2.64
C LEU A 21 -22.96 -1.88 -1.24
N GLU A 22 -22.66 -0.58 -1.12
CA GLU A 22 -22.33 0.10 0.14
C GLU A 22 -21.23 -0.61 0.94
N LEU A 23 -20.24 -1.20 0.25
CA LEU A 23 -19.14 -1.90 0.87
C LEU A 23 -18.08 -0.91 1.40
N PRO A 24 -17.35 -1.27 2.47
CA PRO A 24 -16.34 -0.40 3.04
C PRO A 24 -15.21 -0.12 2.04
N LEU A 25 -14.71 1.12 2.04
CA LEU A 25 -13.57 1.57 1.21
C LEU A 25 -13.72 1.23 -0.28
N PRO A 26 -14.82 1.64 -0.96
CA PRO A 26 -15.13 1.23 -2.33
C PRO A 26 -14.04 1.63 -3.34
N TRP A 27 -13.40 2.76 -3.15
CA TRP A 27 -12.31 3.25 -4.00
C TRP A 27 -11.00 2.45 -3.87
N LEU A 28 -10.85 1.67 -2.80
CA LEU A 28 -9.68 0.81 -2.57
C LEU A 28 -10.00 -0.64 -2.97
N PHE A 29 -11.04 -1.21 -2.38
CA PHE A 29 -11.39 -2.61 -2.60
C PHE A 29 -11.99 -2.88 -3.97
N GLY A 30 -12.81 -1.96 -4.49
CA GLY A 30 -13.43 -2.11 -5.80
C GLY A 30 -12.42 -2.39 -6.91
N PRO A 31 -11.46 -1.47 -7.16
CA PRO A 31 -10.40 -1.70 -8.15
C PRO A 31 -9.53 -2.92 -7.85
N LEU A 32 -9.21 -3.18 -6.57
CA LEU A 32 -8.37 -4.31 -6.17
C LEU A 32 -9.02 -5.64 -6.57
N PHE A 33 -10.28 -5.86 -6.16
CA PHE A 33 -11.00 -7.11 -6.46
C PHE A 33 -11.30 -7.28 -7.94
N SER A 34 -11.68 -6.20 -8.64
CA SER A 34 -11.93 -6.28 -10.08
C SER A 34 -10.67 -6.59 -10.88
N CYS A 35 -9.53 -6.00 -10.52
CA CYS A 35 -8.25 -6.33 -11.14
C CYS A 35 -7.80 -7.76 -10.81
N LEU A 36 -8.02 -8.23 -9.57
CA LEU A 36 -7.72 -9.61 -9.18
C LEU A 36 -8.54 -10.60 -10.00
N LEU A 37 -9.86 -10.39 -10.11
CA LEU A 37 -10.74 -11.24 -10.92
C LEU A 37 -10.34 -11.23 -12.39
N ALA A 38 -10.05 -10.05 -12.95
CA ALA A 38 -9.60 -9.93 -14.33
C ALA A 38 -8.27 -10.68 -14.58
N ALA A 39 -7.33 -10.63 -13.61
CA ALA A 39 -6.08 -11.36 -13.68
C ALA A 39 -6.29 -12.89 -13.60
N LEU A 40 -7.22 -13.34 -12.75
CA LEU A 40 -7.56 -14.78 -12.64
C LEU A 40 -8.21 -15.32 -13.92
N ILE A 41 -8.98 -14.50 -14.64
CA ILE A 41 -9.56 -14.82 -15.95
C ILE A 41 -8.50 -14.76 -17.08
N GLY A 42 -7.26 -14.35 -16.78
CA GLY A 42 -6.16 -14.27 -17.73
C GLY A 42 -6.10 -12.97 -18.53
N ILE A 43 -6.78 -11.93 -18.08
CA ILE A 43 -6.73 -10.60 -18.72
C ILE A 43 -5.44 -9.91 -18.32
N ASN A 44 -4.59 -9.59 -19.31
CA ASN A 44 -3.37 -8.82 -19.06
C ASN A 44 -3.74 -7.37 -18.73
N LEU A 45 -3.36 -6.95 -17.53
CA LEU A 45 -3.53 -5.59 -17.02
C LEU A 45 -2.25 -4.81 -17.23
N TYR A 46 -2.38 -3.54 -17.62
CA TYR A 46 -1.25 -2.65 -17.89
C TYR A 46 -1.39 -1.36 -17.08
N SER A 47 -0.35 -1.01 -16.34
CA SER A 47 -0.25 0.27 -15.64
C SER A 47 0.49 1.31 -16.49
N ILE A 48 0.11 2.58 -16.34
CA ILE A 48 0.86 3.71 -16.91
C ILE A 48 1.83 4.17 -15.82
N LYS A 49 3.12 3.90 -16.01
CA LYS A 49 4.17 4.20 -15.01
C LYS A 49 4.16 5.68 -14.62
N VAL A 50 4.15 6.58 -15.59
CA VAL A 50 4.15 8.04 -15.33
C VAL A 50 2.97 8.47 -14.47
N LEU A 51 1.76 7.94 -14.74
CA LEU A 51 0.57 8.25 -13.94
C LEU A 51 0.68 7.68 -12.52
N SER A 52 1.21 6.47 -12.39
CA SER A 52 1.44 5.84 -11.09
C SER A 52 2.44 6.63 -10.25
N ASP A 53 3.51 7.09 -10.84
CA ASP A 53 4.55 7.88 -10.15
C ASP A 53 4.01 9.25 -9.74
N ALA A 54 3.26 9.94 -10.61
CA ALA A 54 2.58 11.19 -10.28
C ALA A 54 1.60 11.04 -9.11
N MET A 55 0.78 9.96 -9.11
CA MET A 55 -0.15 9.69 -8.01
C MET A 55 0.57 9.41 -6.69
N ARG A 56 1.70 8.72 -6.72
CA ARG A 56 2.54 8.49 -5.52
C ARG A 56 3.11 9.79 -4.97
N THR A 57 3.55 10.70 -5.83
CA THR A 57 4.06 12.00 -5.41
C THR A 57 2.97 12.82 -4.74
N ILE A 58 1.78 12.89 -5.34
CA ILE A 58 0.61 13.56 -4.75
C ILE A 58 0.29 12.97 -3.38
N LEU A 59 0.26 11.64 -3.26
CA LEU A 59 0.04 10.95 -1.99
C LEU A 59 1.14 11.28 -0.97
N GLY A 60 2.40 11.31 -1.40
CA GLY A 60 3.54 11.67 -0.56
C GLY A 60 3.43 13.08 0.00
N VAL A 61 3.05 14.04 -0.82
CA VAL A 61 2.82 15.44 -0.40
C VAL A 61 1.64 15.51 0.57
N ALA A 62 0.53 14.83 0.26
CA ALA A 62 -0.65 14.81 1.13
C ALA A 62 -0.33 14.22 2.51
N VAL A 63 0.41 13.11 2.58
CA VAL A 63 0.86 12.51 3.83
C VAL A 63 1.89 13.40 4.53
N GLY A 64 2.83 13.99 3.79
CA GLY A 64 3.82 14.93 4.34
C GLY A 64 3.19 16.16 4.97
N ALA A 65 2.11 16.67 4.40
CA ALA A 65 1.38 17.82 4.93
C ALA A 65 0.71 17.54 6.30
N THR A 66 0.50 16.28 6.66
CA THR A 66 0.01 15.92 8.01
C THR A 66 1.08 16.05 9.09
N VAL A 67 2.35 16.13 8.72
CA VAL A 67 3.47 16.31 9.65
C VAL A 67 3.58 17.79 10.04
N THR A 68 2.84 18.17 11.05
CA THR A 68 2.82 19.55 11.60
C THR A 68 3.91 19.73 12.65
N LEU A 69 4.25 21.00 12.95
CA LEU A 69 5.19 21.32 14.05
C LEU A 69 4.69 20.78 15.39
N SER A 70 3.39 20.83 15.65
CA SER A 70 2.77 20.24 16.84
C SER A 70 3.00 18.73 16.94
N PHE A 71 2.93 18.02 15.81
CA PHE A 71 3.27 16.59 15.76
C PHE A 71 4.75 16.36 16.11
N LEU A 72 5.66 17.15 15.57
CA LEU A 72 7.11 17.06 15.88
C LEU A 72 7.41 17.33 17.35
N LEU A 73 6.74 18.31 17.94
CA LEU A 73 6.89 18.62 19.36
C LEU A 73 6.28 17.54 20.29
N ALA A 74 5.32 16.78 19.79
CA ALA A 74 4.74 15.66 20.53
C ALA A 74 5.59 14.37 20.45
N LEU A 75 6.52 14.25 19.49
CA LEU A 75 7.38 13.06 19.31
C LEU A 75 8.09 12.60 20.58
N PRO A 76 8.66 13.49 21.42
CA PRO A 76 9.30 13.06 22.67
C PRO A 76 8.35 12.33 23.62
N GLY A 77 7.05 12.62 23.59
CA GLY A 77 6.03 11.88 24.35
C GLY A 77 5.82 10.44 23.90
N PHE A 78 6.17 10.14 22.65
CA PHE A 78 6.05 8.80 22.05
C PHE A 78 7.38 8.02 22.00
N TRP A 79 8.39 8.45 22.79
CA TRP A 79 9.73 7.87 22.76
C TRP A 79 9.74 6.35 22.97
N ASN A 80 8.92 5.86 23.92
CA ASN A 80 8.77 4.43 24.14
C ASN A 80 8.24 3.69 22.91
N THR A 81 7.24 4.25 22.23
CA THR A 81 6.67 3.67 21.01
C THR A 81 7.69 3.66 19.87
N LEU A 82 8.47 4.74 19.72
CA LEU A 82 9.51 4.85 18.70
C LEU A 82 10.60 3.79 18.86
N ILE A 83 10.97 3.43 20.09
CA ILE A 83 11.95 2.36 20.36
C ILE A 83 11.37 0.98 20.01
N PHE A 84 10.07 0.76 20.20
CA PHE A 84 9.44 -0.52 19.86
C PHE A 84 9.36 -0.78 18.36
N ILE A 85 9.31 0.26 17.51
CA ILE A 85 9.24 0.10 16.06
C ILE A 85 10.42 -0.70 15.50
N PRO A 86 11.70 -0.31 15.69
CA PRO A 86 12.83 -1.09 15.17
C PRO A 86 12.90 -2.48 15.78
N ILE A 87 12.54 -2.66 17.05
CA ILE A 87 12.50 -3.97 17.70
C ILE A 87 11.50 -4.89 17.00
N THR A 88 10.29 -4.42 16.74
CA THR A 88 9.26 -5.22 16.02
C THR A 88 9.66 -5.52 14.60
N VAL A 89 10.30 -4.57 13.88
CA VAL A 89 10.83 -4.79 12.54
C VAL A 89 11.89 -5.87 12.51
N ILE A 90 12.87 -5.81 13.42
CA ILE A 90 13.94 -6.82 13.53
C ILE A 90 13.35 -8.19 13.87
N LEU A 91 12.46 -8.26 14.86
CA LEU A 91 11.85 -9.51 15.29
C LEU A 91 11.01 -10.14 14.18
N SER A 92 10.18 -9.36 13.51
CA SER A 92 9.38 -9.85 12.36
C SER A 92 10.27 -10.29 11.19
N GLY A 93 11.37 -9.58 10.95
CA GLY A 93 12.35 -9.94 9.94
C GLY A 93 13.03 -11.28 10.25
N ILE A 94 13.52 -11.49 11.47
CA ILE A 94 14.17 -12.74 11.89
C ILE A 94 13.20 -13.92 11.76
N ILE A 95 11.98 -13.76 12.27
CA ILE A 95 10.94 -14.79 12.19
C ILE A 95 10.58 -15.09 10.73
N GLY A 96 10.42 -14.04 9.91
CA GLY A 96 10.08 -14.17 8.49
C GLY A 96 11.18 -14.86 7.69
N VAL A 97 12.45 -14.47 7.88
CA VAL A 97 13.59 -15.12 7.22
C VAL A 97 13.67 -16.59 7.60
N TRP A 98 13.55 -16.90 8.90
CA TRP A 98 13.53 -18.29 9.38
C TRP A 98 12.40 -19.10 8.74
N TYR A 99 11.19 -18.52 8.68
CA TYR A 99 10.03 -19.16 8.07
C TYR A 99 10.25 -19.46 6.58
N PHE A 100 10.66 -18.46 5.80
CA PHE A 100 10.83 -18.61 4.35
C PHE A 100 12.00 -19.52 4.00
N GLN A 101 13.08 -19.55 4.79
CA GLN A 101 14.19 -20.46 4.56
C GLN A 101 13.87 -21.90 5.00
N LYS A 102 13.35 -22.08 6.22
CA LYS A 102 13.21 -23.43 6.81
C LYS A 102 11.95 -24.16 6.37
N LEU A 103 10.81 -23.45 6.25
CA LEU A 103 9.55 -24.08 5.86
C LEU A 103 9.29 -23.99 4.34
N CYS A 104 9.63 -22.88 3.71
CA CYS A 104 9.37 -22.71 2.28
C CYS A 104 10.56 -23.08 1.38
N GLY A 105 11.76 -23.26 1.95
CA GLY A 105 12.95 -23.71 1.22
C GLY A 105 13.55 -22.65 0.28
N TYR A 106 13.26 -21.38 0.49
CA TYR A 106 13.84 -20.31 -0.31
C TYR A 106 15.29 -20.03 0.10
N ASP A 107 16.08 -19.53 -0.87
CA ASP A 107 17.42 -19.01 -0.64
C ASP A 107 17.41 -17.77 0.26
N PHE A 108 18.57 -17.45 0.86
CA PHE A 108 18.65 -16.35 1.82
C PHE A 108 18.24 -14.98 1.25
N PRO A 109 18.66 -14.55 0.05
CA PRO A 109 18.22 -13.28 -0.51
C PRO A 109 16.69 -13.22 -0.71
N THR A 110 16.10 -14.26 -1.28
CA THR A 110 14.65 -14.32 -1.48
C THR A 110 13.90 -14.26 -0.13
N ALA A 111 14.33 -15.03 0.86
CA ALA A 111 13.73 -15.04 2.18
C ALA A 111 13.87 -13.70 2.91
N TYR A 112 15.06 -13.08 2.85
CA TYR A 112 15.35 -11.80 3.48
C TYR A 112 14.47 -10.67 2.91
N TYR A 113 14.54 -10.46 1.60
CA TYR A 113 13.80 -9.37 0.96
C TYR A 113 12.27 -9.60 0.96
N SER A 114 11.81 -10.85 1.03
CA SER A 114 10.39 -11.15 1.19
C SER A 114 9.87 -10.87 2.60
N SER A 115 10.69 -11.01 3.63
CA SER A 115 10.28 -10.84 5.04
C SER A 115 10.38 -9.41 5.53
N MET A 116 11.34 -8.63 5.04
CA MET A 116 11.55 -7.26 5.49
C MET A 116 10.39 -6.34 5.10
N PRO A 117 9.95 -5.47 6.01
CA PRO A 117 8.99 -4.42 5.69
C PRO A 117 9.69 -3.34 4.84
N GLY A 118 9.13 -3.07 3.65
CA GLY A 118 9.67 -2.07 2.73
C GLY A 118 8.75 -1.86 1.55
N GLY A 119 9.07 -0.88 0.69
CA GLY A 119 8.38 -0.64 -0.56
C GLY A 119 8.55 -1.84 -1.50
N LEU A 120 7.44 -2.31 -2.08
CA LEU A 120 7.45 -3.48 -2.97
C LEU A 120 8.53 -3.37 -4.05
N GLN A 121 8.62 -2.20 -4.71
CA GLN A 121 9.55 -2.01 -5.83
C GLN A 121 11.00 -2.04 -5.37
N ASP A 122 11.32 -1.36 -4.27
CA ASP A 122 12.68 -1.28 -3.74
C ASP A 122 13.16 -2.67 -3.29
N MET A 123 12.29 -3.40 -2.58
CA MET A 123 12.62 -4.76 -2.11
C MET A 123 12.83 -5.73 -3.28
N LEU A 124 12.08 -5.58 -4.39
CA LEU A 124 12.27 -6.40 -5.57
C LEU A 124 13.58 -6.08 -6.29
N VAL A 125 13.92 -4.79 -6.45
CA VAL A 125 15.16 -4.36 -7.10
C VAL A 125 16.38 -4.85 -6.31
N PHE A 126 16.45 -4.55 -5.01
CA PHE A 126 17.57 -5.00 -4.17
C PHE A 126 17.65 -6.53 -4.06
N GLY A 127 16.48 -7.19 -4.02
CA GLY A 127 16.44 -8.65 -3.98
C GLY A 127 16.93 -9.29 -5.29
N GLU A 128 16.63 -8.70 -6.43
CA GLU A 128 17.12 -9.13 -7.73
C GLU A 128 18.65 -8.94 -7.84
N GLU A 129 19.16 -7.77 -7.43
CA GLU A 129 20.59 -7.50 -7.37
C GLU A 129 21.35 -8.45 -6.45
N ALA A 130 20.72 -8.91 -5.36
CA ALA A 130 21.28 -9.91 -4.46
C ALA A 130 21.13 -11.36 -4.95
N GLY A 131 20.56 -11.59 -6.14
CA GLY A 131 20.36 -12.91 -6.73
C GLY A 131 19.11 -13.65 -6.24
N GLY A 132 18.15 -12.96 -5.64
CA GLY A 132 16.89 -13.52 -5.17
C GLY A 132 15.87 -13.77 -6.29
N ASN A 133 14.89 -14.62 -6.01
CA ASN A 133 13.82 -14.93 -6.95
C ASN A 133 12.73 -13.85 -6.94
N VAL A 134 12.80 -12.92 -7.90
CA VAL A 134 11.88 -11.77 -8.05
C VAL A 134 10.42 -12.23 -8.11
N ARG A 135 10.13 -13.32 -8.79
CA ARG A 135 8.77 -13.84 -8.94
C ARG A 135 8.18 -14.29 -7.60
N ALA A 136 8.96 -15.02 -6.80
CA ALA A 136 8.55 -15.44 -5.47
C ALA A 136 8.38 -14.24 -4.54
N MET A 137 9.35 -13.32 -4.52
CA MET A 137 9.30 -12.10 -3.70
C MET A 137 8.09 -11.24 -4.03
N SER A 138 7.80 -11.01 -5.32
CA SER A 138 6.64 -10.21 -5.74
C SER A 138 5.32 -10.83 -5.30
N LEU A 139 5.19 -12.16 -5.41
CA LEU A 139 3.98 -12.87 -4.99
C LEU A 139 3.79 -12.79 -3.47
N ILE A 140 4.86 -13.00 -2.69
CA ILE A 140 4.81 -12.91 -1.22
C ILE A 140 4.40 -11.50 -0.78
N HIS A 141 5.01 -10.47 -1.33
CA HIS A 141 4.67 -9.08 -1.01
C HIS A 141 3.23 -8.73 -1.41
N ALA A 142 2.79 -9.14 -2.61
CA ALA A 142 1.42 -8.91 -3.06
C ALA A 142 0.40 -9.59 -2.16
N THR A 143 0.65 -10.86 -1.77
CA THR A 143 -0.22 -11.60 -0.85
C THR A 143 -0.27 -10.94 0.53
N ARG A 144 0.88 -10.51 1.07
CA ARG A 144 0.95 -9.80 2.34
C ARG A 144 0.12 -8.51 2.32
N VAL A 145 0.28 -7.69 1.30
CA VAL A 145 -0.48 -6.45 1.14
C VAL A 145 -1.98 -6.75 1.01
N LEU A 146 -2.36 -7.74 0.22
CA LEU A 146 -3.75 -8.15 0.05
C LEU A 146 -4.38 -8.58 1.40
N VAL A 147 -3.67 -9.43 2.15
CA VAL A 147 -4.15 -9.90 3.47
C VAL A 147 -4.31 -8.73 4.44
N ILE A 148 -3.35 -7.80 4.50
CA ILE A 148 -3.43 -6.64 5.39
C ILE A 148 -4.60 -5.74 5.00
N ILE A 149 -4.78 -5.45 3.71
CA ILE A 149 -5.86 -4.59 3.22
C ILE A 149 -7.24 -5.17 3.54
N ILE A 150 -7.39 -6.49 3.50
CA ILE A 150 -8.67 -7.15 3.84
C ILE A 150 -8.83 -7.29 5.36
N ALA A 151 -7.79 -7.76 6.05
CA ALA A 151 -7.87 -8.10 7.46
C ALA A 151 -7.97 -6.87 8.36
N LEU A 152 -7.22 -5.80 8.07
CA LEU A 152 -7.15 -4.64 8.94
C LEU A 152 -8.49 -3.89 9.06
N PRO A 153 -9.19 -3.53 7.98
CA PRO A 153 -10.51 -2.90 8.08
C PRO A 153 -11.54 -3.81 8.76
N THR A 154 -11.50 -5.10 8.44
CA THR A 154 -12.41 -6.09 9.05
C THR A 154 -12.19 -6.17 10.55
N LEU A 155 -10.94 -6.28 11.01
CA LEU A 155 -10.58 -6.28 12.43
C LEU A 155 -10.99 -5.00 13.15
N LEU A 156 -10.73 -3.83 12.55
CA LEU A 156 -11.09 -2.52 13.12
C LEU A 156 -12.59 -2.38 13.30
N THR A 157 -13.36 -2.81 12.33
CA THR A 157 -14.83 -2.76 12.39
C THR A 157 -15.39 -3.75 13.41
N PHE A 158 -14.93 -5.01 13.39
CA PHE A 158 -15.49 -6.07 14.26
C PHE A 158 -15.03 -5.97 15.72
N ILE A 159 -13.75 -5.61 15.98
CA ILE A 159 -13.19 -5.61 17.33
C ILE A 159 -13.38 -4.26 18.03
N TRP A 160 -13.17 -3.16 17.31
CA TRP A 160 -13.25 -1.81 17.89
C TRP A 160 -14.50 -1.03 17.50
N GLY A 161 -15.39 -1.58 16.65
CA GLY A 161 -16.60 -0.90 16.22
C GLY A 161 -16.35 0.41 15.48
N ILE A 162 -15.15 0.59 14.93
CA ILE A 162 -14.76 1.81 14.20
C ILE A 162 -15.46 1.79 12.85
N SER A 163 -16.35 2.74 12.60
CA SER A 163 -16.94 2.94 11.28
C SER A 163 -15.90 3.59 10.36
N LEU A 164 -15.50 2.87 9.31
CA LEU A 164 -14.55 3.35 8.31
C LEU A 164 -15.19 4.24 7.22
N ASP A 165 -16.48 4.53 7.37
CA ASP A 165 -17.25 5.33 6.41
C ASP A 165 -16.91 6.83 6.46
N LYS A 166 -16.23 7.27 7.52
CA LYS A 166 -15.74 8.64 7.64
C LYS A 166 -14.21 8.63 7.53
N PRO A 167 -13.62 9.34 6.57
CA PRO A 167 -12.18 9.52 6.54
C PRO A 167 -11.73 10.18 7.86
N PRO A 168 -10.61 9.73 8.45
CA PRO A 168 -10.06 10.38 9.64
C PRO A 168 -9.60 11.80 9.26
N GLY A 169 -10.31 12.79 9.74
CA GLY A 169 -10.04 14.22 9.50
C GLY A 169 -11.25 14.96 8.93
N ASP A 170 -11.25 16.26 9.08
CA ASP A 170 -12.25 17.12 8.44
C ASP A 170 -12.06 17.09 6.92
N PRO A 171 -13.15 16.91 6.13
CA PRO A 171 -13.03 16.99 4.68
C PRO A 171 -12.51 18.38 4.32
N ILE A 172 -11.44 18.42 3.53
CA ILE A 172 -10.90 19.69 3.00
C ILE A 172 -11.98 20.25 2.07
N ARG A 173 -12.73 21.21 2.60
CA ARG A 173 -13.89 21.79 1.91
C ARG A 173 -13.52 22.77 0.81
N ASN A 174 -12.35 23.39 0.89
CA ASN A 174 -11.89 24.38 -0.09
C ASN A 174 -10.42 24.13 -0.38
N PHE A 175 -10.12 23.64 -1.56
CA PHE A 175 -8.76 23.73 -2.11
C PHE A 175 -8.55 25.16 -2.60
N GLU A 176 -7.70 25.93 -1.94
CA GLU A 176 -7.21 27.17 -2.50
C GLU A 176 -6.35 26.84 -3.73
N ILE A 177 -6.51 27.63 -4.78
CA ILE A 177 -5.78 27.43 -6.05
C ILE A 177 -4.26 27.41 -5.81
N GLU A 178 -3.78 28.17 -4.81
CA GLU A 178 -2.38 28.19 -4.39
C GLU A 178 -1.90 26.80 -3.90
N GLN A 179 -2.72 26.08 -3.15
CA GLN A 179 -2.40 24.73 -2.66
C GLN A 179 -2.29 23.72 -3.81
N LEU A 180 -3.16 23.86 -4.83
CA LEU A 180 -3.09 23.03 -6.04
C LEU A 180 -1.83 23.31 -6.85
N ILE A 181 -1.40 24.58 -6.94
CA ILE A 181 -0.17 24.99 -7.63
C ILE A 181 1.05 24.43 -6.90
N ILE A 182 1.11 24.57 -5.56
CA ILE A 182 2.20 24.03 -4.74
C ILE A 182 2.25 22.50 -4.89
N LEU A 183 1.11 21.81 -4.87
CA LEU A 183 1.01 20.36 -5.04
C LEU A 183 1.48 19.91 -6.43
N GLY A 184 1.18 20.71 -7.46
CA GLY A 184 1.66 20.50 -8.82
C GLY A 184 3.17 20.74 -8.97
N ILE A 185 3.73 21.74 -8.30
CA ILE A 185 5.17 22.06 -8.34
C ILE A 185 5.98 21.00 -7.55
N CYS A 186 5.50 20.55 -6.41
CA CYS A 186 6.16 19.50 -5.61
C CYS A 186 6.02 18.10 -6.24
N GLY A 187 5.13 17.92 -7.22
CA GLY A 187 4.88 16.66 -7.91
C GLY A 187 5.71 16.42 -9.17
N ILE A 188 6.56 17.38 -9.57
CA ILE A 188 7.49 17.27 -10.69
C ILE A 188 8.90 17.02 -10.19
#